data_a5d51a7f28314208164abd0dc9758d9f
#
_entry.id   a5d51a7f28314208164abd0dc9758d9f
#
_cell.length_a   1.000
_cell.length_b   1.000
_cell.length_c   1.000
_cell.angle_alpha   90.00
_cell.angle_beta   90.00
_cell.angle_gamma   90.00
#
_symmetry.space_group_name_H-M   'P 1'
#
loop_
_entity.id
_entity.type
_entity.pdbx_description
1 polymer ?
#
loop_
_entity_poly.entity_id
_entity_poly.type
_entity_poly.pdbx_seq_one_letter_code
_entity_poly.pdbx_strand_id
1 'polypeptide(L)'
;MNSKDKIVYISNWIKDYAKSISNNPTTLVIGVSGGVDSALTSTLCAQTGLKTIAVSMPIKQNSSQHDLSLRHLEYLEQNYPNVETKIIELDNVFKTFQNTMQNFDSELAFANSRSRLRMVTLYQIAQSNNGIVVGTGNKVEDFGVGFYTKYGDGGVDISPIADCTKTEVWELAEEIGVIKDIISAAPTDGLWDDSRNDESQLGLSYKQLEEAMDNKSSEYYSRYEEIRKPNLHKMKPIPVCEIPKE
;
A
#
# COMPACT_ATOMS: atom_id res chain seq x y z
N MET A 1 2.39 14.64 -18.51
CA MET A 1 0.95 14.39 -18.30
C MET A 1 0.54 15.20 -17.07
N ASN A 2 -0.57 15.94 -17.10
CA ASN A 2 -1.06 16.65 -15.91
C ASN A 2 -1.77 15.67 -14.94
N SER A 3 -2.08 16.13 -13.72
CA SER A 3 -2.65 15.26 -12.66
C SER A 3 -4.01 14.65 -13.07
N LYS A 4 -4.88 15.42 -13.73
CA LYS A 4 -6.18 14.90 -14.22
C LYS A 4 -6.01 13.78 -15.23
N ASP A 5 -5.12 13.96 -16.20
CA ASP A 5 -4.85 12.95 -17.21
C ASP A 5 -4.21 11.69 -16.60
N LYS A 6 -3.32 11.84 -15.60
CA LYS A 6 -2.76 10.70 -14.86
C LYS A 6 -3.82 9.90 -14.12
N ILE A 7 -4.73 10.58 -13.43
CA ILE A 7 -5.86 9.95 -12.72
C ILE A 7 -6.71 9.11 -13.68
N VAL A 8 -7.10 9.70 -14.82
CA VAL A 8 -7.87 8.99 -15.85
C VAL A 8 -7.08 7.80 -16.42
N TYR A 9 -5.81 8.00 -16.71
CA TYR A 9 -4.94 6.95 -17.23
C TYR A 9 -4.83 5.77 -16.26
N ILE A 10 -4.54 6.03 -14.98
CA ILE A 10 -4.38 4.98 -13.95
C ILE A 10 -5.71 4.23 -13.73
N SER A 11 -6.83 4.96 -13.61
CA SER A 11 -8.14 4.32 -13.44
C SER A 11 -8.52 3.44 -14.63
N ASN A 12 -8.26 3.87 -15.87
CA ASN A 12 -8.46 3.05 -17.05
C ASN A 12 -7.54 1.84 -17.07
N TRP A 13 -6.24 2.00 -16.71
CA TRP A 13 -5.29 0.91 -16.63
C TRP A 13 -5.75 -0.18 -15.64
N ILE A 14 -6.24 0.20 -14.45
CA ILE A 14 -6.79 -0.76 -13.47
C ILE A 14 -7.95 -1.55 -14.11
N LYS A 15 -8.88 -0.84 -14.74
CA LYS A 15 -10.05 -1.43 -15.38
C LYS A 15 -9.69 -2.39 -16.51
N ASP A 16 -8.76 -1.99 -17.37
CA ASP A 16 -8.35 -2.78 -18.52
C ASP A 16 -7.52 -3.99 -18.11
N TYR A 17 -6.67 -3.84 -17.09
CA TYR A 17 -5.95 -4.97 -16.50
C TYR A 17 -6.93 -6.02 -15.94
N ALA A 18 -7.92 -5.61 -15.13
CA ALA A 18 -8.91 -6.53 -14.60
C ALA A 18 -9.63 -7.31 -15.72
N LYS A 19 -9.98 -6.65 -16.83
CA LYS A 19 -10.60 -7.28 -17.98
C LYS A 19 -9.66 -8.22 -18.76
N SER A 20 -8.34 -8.01 -18.68
CA SER A 20 -7.34 -8.81 -19.40
C SER A 20 -7.10 -10.18 -18.77
N ILE A 21 -7.46 -10.35 -17.49
CA ILE A 21 -7.29 -11.59 -16.76
C ILE A 21 -8.34 -12.62 -17.21
N SER A 22 -7.92 -13.84 -17.53
CA SER A 22 -8.76 -14.86 -18.14
C SER A 22 -10.00 -15.26 -17.35
N ASN A 23 -9.96 -15.18 -16.02
CA ASN A 23 -11.11 -15.43 -15.14
C ASN A 23 -12.01 -14.19 -14.95
N ASN A 24 -11.68 -13.08 -15.63
CA ASN A 24 -12.45 -11.85 -15.67
C ASN A 24 -12.93 -11.37 -14.28
N PRO A 25 -12.03 -10.98 -13.39
CA PRO A 25 -12.40 -10.50 -12.06
C PRO A 25 -13.29 -9.25 -12.17
N THR A 26 -14.32 -9.24 -11.35
CA THR A 26 -15.33 -8.16 -11.35
C THR A 26 -15.22 -7.24 -10.16
N THR A 27 -14.36 -7.58 -9.19
CA THR A 27 -14.23 -6.87 -7.92
C THR A 27 -12.78 -6.47 -7.69
N LEU A 28 -12.57 -5.22 -7.26
CA LEU A 28 -11.31 -4.70 -6.76
C LEU A 28 -11.36 -4.71 -5.23
N VAL A 29 -10.34 -5.27 -4.58
CA VAL A 29 -10.25 -5.31 -3.11
C VAL A 29 -9.02 -4.55 -2.67
N ILE A 30 -9.20 -3.59 -1.76
CA ILE A 30 -8.13 -2.70 -1.34
C ILE A 30 -8.17 -2.39 0.16
N GLY A 31 -7.00 -2.38 0.79
CA GLY A 31 -6.84 -1.95 2.17
C GLY A 31 -6.81 -0.42 2.28
N VAL A 32 -7.53 0.13 3.26
CA VAL A 32 -7.56 1.57 3.58
C VAL A 32 -6.95 1.77 4.96
N SER A 33 -5.73 2.30 5.00
CA SER A 33 -4.95 2.48 6.24
C SER A 33 -5.20 3.82 6.94
N GLY A 34 -5.76 4.81 6.22
CA GLY A 34 -5.82 6.21 6.63
C GLY A 34 -4.65 7.06 6.10
N GLY A 35 -3.69 6.47 5.39
CA GLY A 35 -2.62 7.18 4.69
C GLY A 35 -3.01 7.57 3.27
N VAL A 36 -2.29 8.57 2.72
CA VAL A 36 -2.58 9.20 1.42
C VAL A 36 -2.53 8.21 0.25
N ASP A 37 -1.58 7.26 0.26
CA ASP A 37 -1.43 6.25 -0.81
C ASP A 37 -2.68 5.37 -0.91
N SER A 38 -3.15 4.85 0.22
CA SER A 38 -4.36 4.02 0.26
C SER A 38 -5.62 4.82 -0.09
N ALA A 39 -5.69 6.09 0.29
CA ALA A 39 -6.80 6.97 -0.03
C ALA A 39 -6.83 7.32 -1.53
N LEU A 40 -5.69 7.66 -2.12
CA LEU A 40 -5.58 7.88 -3.56
C LEU A 40 -5.98 6.61 -4.33
N THR A 41 -5.36 5.49 -4.01
CA THR A 41 -5.55 4.24 -4.78
C THR A 41 -6.98 3.72 -4.68
N SER A 42 -7.61 3.78 -3.49
CA SER A 42 -9.01 3.36 -3.33
C SER A 42 -9.98 4.27 -4.10
N THR A 43 -9.69 5.57 -4.18
CA THR A 43 -10.47 6.51 -4.99
C THR A 43 -10.30 6.24 -6.49
N LEU A 44 -9.08 5.92 -6.95
CA LEU A 44 -8.81 5.48 -8.33
C LEU A 44 -9.59 4.20 -8.68
N CYS A 45 -9.61 3.22 -7.77
CA CYS A 45 -10.42 2.00 -7.91
C CYS A 45 -11.91 2.33 -8.05
N ALA A 46 -12.43 3.21 -7.20
CA ALA A 46 -13.82 3.63 -7.24
C ALA A 46 -14.19 4.28 -8.59
N GLN A 47 -13.31 5.10 -9.17
CA GLN A 47 -13.51 5.74 -10.46
C GLN A 47 -13.55 4.76 -11.65
N THR A 48 -13.06 3.54 -11.51
CA THR A 48 -13.16 2.52 -12.59
C THR A 48 -14.59 2.12 -12.92
N GLY A 49 -15.51 2.31 -11.97
CA GLY A 49 -16.90 1.82 -12.03
C GLY A 49 -17.03 0.31 -11.77
N LEU A 50 -15.92 -0.43 -11.56
CA LEU A 50 -15.96 -1.83 -11.09
C LEU A 50 -16.37 -1.87 -9.61
N LYS A 51 -17.00 -2.96 -9.18
CA LYS A 51 -17.24 -3.18 -7.75
C LYS A 51 -15.91 -3.06 -7.00
N THR A 52 -15.87 -2.22 -5.97
CA THR A 52 -14.69 -2.00 -5.14
C THR A 52 -15.05 -2.28 -3.70
N ILE A 53 -14.30 -3.17 -3.05
CA ILE A 53 -14.42 -3.45 -1.60
C ILE A 53 -13.23 -2.77 -0.91
N ALA A 54 -13.51 -1.68 -0.21
CA ALA A 54 -12.53 -0.93 0.57
C ALA A 54 -12.54 -1.39 2.03
N VAL A 55 -11.39 -1.82 2.56
CA VAL A 55 -11.32 -2.53 3.83
C VAL A 55 -10.40 -1.83 4.82
N SER A 56 -10.93 -1.40 5.97
CA SER A 56 -10.12 -1.03 7.13
C SER A 56 -9.86 -2.26 8.01
N MET A 57 -8.62 -2.48 8.39
CA MET A 57 -8.17 -3.67 9.13
C MET A 57 -7.30 -3.26 10.33
N PRO A 58 -7.90 -2.71 11.40
CA PRO A 58 -7.14 -2.28 12.56
C PRO A 58 -6.48 -3.47 13.27
N ILE A 59 -5.20 -3.31 13.63
CA ILE A 59 -4.43 -4.19 14.50
C ILE A 59 -3.60 -3.30 15.41
N LYS A 60 -4.02 -3.09 16.66
CA LYS A 60 -3.38 -2.19 17.63
C LYS A 60 -3.05 -0.81 17.01
N GLN A 61 -3.93 -0.33 16.15
CA GLN A 61 -3.70 0.89 15.40
C GLN A 61 -3.92 2.12 16.27
N ASN A 62 -3.14 3.17 16.03
CA ASN A 62 -3.36 4.47 16.67
C ASN A 62 -4.76 4.99 16.29
N SER A 63 -5.50 5.51 17.30
CA SER A 63 -6.87 5.97 17.12
C SER A 63 -7.01 7.05 16.04
N SER A 64 -6.05 7.98 15.93
CA SER A 64 -6.09 9.03 14.91
C SER A 64 -5.95 8.51 13.48
N GLN A 65 -5.09 7.54 13.23
CA GLN A 65 -4.98 6.89 11.92
C GLN A 65 -6.22 6.06 11.57
N HIS A 66 -6.74 5.33 12.57
CA HIS A 66 -7.97 4.58 12.37
C HIS A 66 -9.15 5.50 12.04
N ASP A 67 -9.26 6.65 12.73
CA ASP A 67 -10.29 7.66 12.43
C ASP A 67 -10.18 8.18 10.99
N LEU A 68 -8.98 8.49 10.50
CA LEU A 68 -8.77 8.88 9.10
C LEU A 68 -9.20 7.79 8.12
N SER A 69 -8.91 6.52 8.43
CA SER A 69 -9.37 5.38 7.63
C SER A 69 -10.89 5.31 7.58
N LEU A 70 -11.59 5.43 8.70
CA LEU A 70 -13.05 5.40 8.76
C LEU A 70 -13.69 6.56 7.97
N ARG A 71 -13.19 7.77 8.14
CA ARG A 71 -13.66 8.95 7.41
C ARG A 71 -13.45 8.82 5.90
N HIS A 72 -12.38 8.17 5.47
CA HIS A 72 -12.17 7.91 4.04
C HIS A 72 -13.12 6.84 3.52
N LEU A 73 -13.37 5.77 4.28
CA LEU A 73 -14.38 4.77 3.90
C LEU A 73 -15.77 5.43 3.74
N GLU A 74 -16.17 6.29 4.67
CA GLU A 74 -17.42 7.04 4.59
C GLU A 74 -17.46 7.94 3.34
N TYR A 75 -16.37 8.67 3.06
CA TYR A 75 -16.24 9.47 1.84
C TYR A 75 -16.45 8.64 0.56
N LEU A 76 -15.82 7.47 0.48
CA LEU A 76 -15.94 6.59 -0.68
C LEU A 76 -17.37 6.09 -0.85
N GLU A 77 -18.04 5.66 0.21
CA GLU A 77 -19.39 5.12 0.19
C GLU A 77 -20.42 6.19 -0.22
N GLN A 78 -20.24 7.43 0.24
CA GLN A 78 -21.11 8.55 -0.09
C GLN A 78 -20.97 9.02 -1.54
N ASN A 79 -19.78 8.91 -2.13
CA ASN A 79 -19.49 9.48 -3.46
C ASN A 79 -19.46 8.45 -4.59
N TYR A 80 -19.35 7.16 -4.29
CA TYR A 80 -19.16 6.11 -5.29
C TYR A 80 -20.11 4.93 -5.05
N PRO A 81 -21.20 4.79 -5.82
CA PRO A 81 -22.20 3.74 -5.60
C PRO A 81 -21.71 2.31 -5.87
N ASN A 82 -20.55 2.16 -6.50
CA ASN A 82 -19.88 0.88 -6.76
C ASN A 82 -18.92 0.48 -5.64
N VAL A 83 -18.80 1.25 -4.57
CA VAL A 83 -17.94 0.95 -3.43
C VAL A 83 -18.76 0.33 -2.30
N GLU A 84 -18.22 -0.74 -1.76
CA GLU A 84 -18.68 -1.39 -0.52
C GLU A 84 -17.54 -1.27 0.51
N THR A 85 -17.86 -0.76 1.71
CA THR A 85 -16.88 -0.58 2.77
C THR A 85 -16.95 -1.70 3.82
N LYS A 86 -15.83 -2.08 4.39
CA LYS A 86 -15.72 -3.08 5.46
C LYS A 86 -14.74 -2.64 6.52
N ILE A 87 -15.08 -2.96 7.77
CA ILE A 87 -14.16 -2.88 8.91
C ILE A 87 -13.99 -4.30 9.43
N ILE A 88 -12.76 -4.80 9.44
CA ILE A 88 -12.43 -6.15 9.90
C ILE A 88 -11.41 -6.05 11.03
N GLU A 89 -11.89 -6.25 12.25
CA GLU A 89 -11.10 -6.23 13.47
C GLU A 89 -10.18 -7.45 13.54
N LEU A 90 -8.86 -7.22 13.48
CA LEU A 90 -7.88 -8.30 13.49
C LEU A 90 -7.11 -8.41 14.81
N ASP A 91 -7.40 -7.60 15.81
CA ASP A 91 -6.71 -7.60 17.11
C ASP A 91 -6.69 -8.96 17.79
N ASN A 92 -7.83 -9.63 17.86
CA ASN A 92 -7.94 -10.94 18.53
C ASN A 92 -7.16 -12.03 17.76
N VAL A 93 -7.19 -11.97 16.43
CA VAL A 93 -6.45 -12.91 15.56
C VAL A 93 -4.95 -12.69 15.76
N PHE A 94 -4.50 -11.45 15.74
CA PHE A 94 -3.10 -11.10 15.93
C PHE A 94 -2.62 -11.46 17.36
N LYS A 95 -3.41 -11.21 18.38
CA LYS A 95 -3.11 -11.61 19.77
C LYS A 95 -2.95 -13.12 19.91
N THR A 96 -3.82 -13.89 19.28
CA THR A 96 -3.71 -15.35 19.25
C THR A 96 -2.44 -15.80 18.55
N PHE A 97 -2.09 -15.18 17.43
CA PHE A 97 -0.85 -15.43 16.71
C PHE A 97 0.38 -15.12 17.58
N GLN A 98 0.41 -13.95 18.25
CA GLN A 98 1.50 -13.59 19.18
C GLN A 98 1.69 -14.62 20.28
N ASN A 99 0.60 -15.06 20.90
CA ASN A 99 0.66 -16.06 21.96
C ASN A 99 1.21 -17.42 21.47
N THR A 100 0.88 -17.79 20.23
CA THR A 100 1.40 -19.02 19.61
C THR A 100 2.89 -18.92 19.30
N MET A 101 3.35 -17.70 18.94
CA MET A 101 4.72 -17.43 18.49
C MET A 101 5.62 -16.85 19.58
N GLN A 102 5.27 -16.99 20.86
CA GLN A 102 5.98 -16.37 21.98
C GLN A 102 7.48 -16.70 22.08
N ASN A 103 7.93 -17.80 21.48
CA ASN A 103 9.35 -18.15 21.39
C ASN A 103 10.11 -17.47 20.24
N PHE A 104 9.40 -16.65 19.41
CA PHE A 104 9.91 -15.91 18.26
C PHE A 104 9.45 -14.46 18.35
N ASP A 105 9.82 -13.77 19.44
CA ASP A 105 9.25 -12.51 19.93
C ASP A 105 9.90 -11.22 19.35
N SER A 106 10.58 -11.31 18.21
CA SER A 106 11.12 -10.13 17.55
C SER A 106 10.02 -9.13 17.19
N GLU A 107 10.14 -7.89 17.67
CA GLU A 107 9.19 -6.79 17.38
C GLU A 107 9.02 -6.56 15.88
N LEU A 108 10.15 -6.53 15.13
CA LEU A 108 10.12 -6.38 13.67
C LEU A 108 9.40 -7.56 12.99
N ALA A 109 9.58 -8.79 13.49
CA ALA A 109 8.88 -9.95 12.95
C ALA A 109 7.37 -9.85 13.19
N PHE A 110 6.94 -9.36 14.35
CA PHE A 110 5.52 -9.11 14.65
C PHE A 110 4.94 -7.94 13.86
N ALA A 111 5.69 -6.85 13.66
CA ALA A 111 5.29 -5.76 12.78
C ALA A 111 5.03 -6.26 11.35
N ASN A 112 5.96 -7.01 10.77
CA ASN A 112 5.78 -7.64 9.47
C ASN A 112 4.62 -8.66 9.44
N SER A 113 4.34 -9.33 10.56
CA SER A 113 3.22 -10.27 10.64
C SER A 113 1.87 -9.56 10.66
N ARG A 114 1.77 -8.34 11.21
CA ARG A 114 0.56 -7.50 11.07
C ARG A 114 0.26 -7.21 9.59
N SER A 115 1.28 -6.80 8.83
CA SER A 115 1.15 -6.54 7.39
C SER A 115 0.72 -7.80 6.62
N ARG A 116 1.32 -8.97 6.91
CA ARG A 116 0.96 -10.24 6.27
C ARG A 116 -0.45 -10.70 6.63
N LEU A 117 -0.91 -10.47 7.85
CA LEU A 117 -2.27 -10.81 8.25
C LEU A 117 -3.30 -9.97 7.49
N ARG A 118 -3.03 -8.67 7.27
CA ARG A 118 -3.85 -7.83 6.41
C ARG A 118 -3.88 -8.35 4.96
N MET A 119 -2.74 -8.73 4.41
CA MET A 119 -2.64 -9.33 3.07
C MET A 119 -3.51 -10.59 2.93
N VAL A 120 -3.38 -11.54 3.86
CA VAL A 120 -4.19 -12.76 3.86
C VAL A 120 -5.69 -12.43 3.90
N THR A 121 -6.08 -11.44 4.70
CA THR A 121 -7.48 -10.99 4.80
C THR A 121 -7.99 -10.41 3.48
N LEU A 122 -7.19 -9.56 2.81
CA LEU A 122 -7.55 -9.01 1.51
C LEU A 122 -7.72 -10.10 0.44
N TYR A 123 -6.80 -11.06 0.37
CA TYR A 123 -6.91 -12.18 -0.56
C TYR A 123 -8.11 -13.09 -0.27
N GLN A 124 -8.44 -13.33 1.02
CA GLN A 124 -9.65 -14.07 1.38
C GLN A 124 -10.91 -13.36 0.86
N ILE A 125 -10.98 -12.03 0.99
CA ILE A 125 -12.11 -11.25 0.48
C ILE A 125 -12.12 -11.28 -1.05
N ALA A 126 -10.98 -11.08 -1.70
CA ALA A 126 -10.86 -11.04 -3.16
C ALA A 126 -11.31 -12.36 -3.78
N GLN A 127 -10.81 -13.48 -3.32
CA GLN A 127 -11.17 -14.81 -3.84
C GLN A 127 -12.64 -15.13 -3.60
N SER A 128 -13.22 -14.69 -2.47
CA SER A 128 -14.65 -14.89 -2.18
C SER A 128 -15.58 -14.03 -3.05
N ASN A 129 -15.05 -13.01 -3.73
CA ASN A 129 -15.84 -12.05 -4.53
C ASN A 129 -15.43 -12.00 -6.01
N ASN A 130 -14.77 -13.01 -6.55
CA ASN A 130 -14.20 -13.00 -7.90
C ASN A 130 -13.39 -11.70 -8.15
N GLY A 131 -12.48 -11.38 -7.24
CA GLY A 131 -11.75 -10.13 -7.22
C GLY A 131 -10.24 -10.30 -7.25
N ILE A 132 -9.56 -9.15 -7.37
CA ILE A 132 -8.11 -9.00 -7.26
C ILE A 132 -7.76 -8.03 -6.16
N VAL A 133 -6.58 -8.21 -5.56
CA VAL A 133 -6.04 -7.32 -4.52
C VAL A 133 -5.25 -6.20 -5.18
N VAL A 134 -5.63 -4.95 -4.84
CA VAL A 134 -4.96 -3.74 -5.35
C VAL A 134 -4.00 -3.20 -4.30
N GLY A 135 -2.74 -3.06 -4.69
CA GLY A 135 -1.68 -2.52 -3.87
C GLY A 135 -1.65 -0.99 -3.82
N THR A 136 -1.09 -0.47 -2.77
CA THR A 136 -1.00 0.97 -2.48
C THR A 136 0.44 1.48 -2.43
N GLY A 137 1.43 0.65 -2.80
CA GLY A 137 2.83 1.00 -2.80
C GLY A 137 3.18 2.02 -3.88
N ASN A 138 3.95 3.05 -3.51
CA ASN A 138 4.43 4.09 -4.41
C ASN A 138 5.87 3.82 -4.88
N LYS A 139 6.33 4.60 -5.85
CA LYS A 139 7.65 4.45 -6.48
C LYS A 139 8.80 4.57 -5.49
N VAL A 140 8.71 5.50 -4.52
CA VAL A 140 9.81 5.78 -3.59
C VAL A 140 9.95 4.67 -2.56
N GLU A 141 8.85 4.30 -1.93
CA GLU A 141 8.84 3.31 -0.85
C GLU A 141 9.11 1.90 -1.36
N ASP A 142 8.30 1.40 -2.30
CA ASP A 142 8.38 0.01 -2.72
C ASP A 142 9.54 -0.25 -3.69
N PHE A 143 9.68 0.61 -4.70
CA PHE A 143 10.61 0.38 -5.81
C PHE A 143 11.90 1.19 -5.67
N GLY A 144 11.88 2.27 -4.89
CA GLY A 144 13.05 3.04 -4.49
C GLY A 144 13.86 2.32 -3.41
N VAL A 145 13.40 2.38 -2.18
CA VAL A 145 14.14 1.89 -1.01
C VAL A 145 13.74 0.49 -0.52
N GLY A 146 12.60 -0.06 -0.99
CA GLY A 146 12.08 -1.34 -0.52
C GLY A 146 11.52 -1.28 0.89
N PHE A 147 10.88 -0.18 1.25
CA PHE A 147 10.27 0.05 2.54
C PHE A 147 8.86 -0.55 2.59
N TYR A 148 8.80 -1.86 2.53
CA TYR A 148 7.58 -2.65 2.60
C TYR A 148 7.84 -4.06 3.15
N THR A 149 6.80 -4.74 3.58
CA THR A 149 6.86 -6.14 4.00
C THR A 149 6.64 -7.06 2.80
N LYS A 150 7.65 -7.86 2.45
CA LYS A 150 7.49 -8.90 1.41
C LYS A 150 6.37 -9.87 1.80
N TYR A 151 5.39 -10.02 0.90
CA TYR A 151 4.15 -10.80 1.15
C TYR A 151 3.28 -10.26 2.31
N GLY A 152 3.42 -8.98 2.62
CA GLY A 152 2.48 -8.22 3.42
C GLY A 152 1.81 -7.19 2.52
N ASP A 153 2.09 -5.90 2.73
CA ASP A 153 1.67 -4.81 1.85
C ASP A 153 2.25 -4.91 0.42
N GLY A 154 3.42 -5.55 0.25
CA GLY A 154 3.95 -5.91 -1.08
C GLY A 154 3.33 -7.18 -1.70
N GLY A 155 2.39 -7.85 -1.04
CA GLY A 155 1.69 -9.04 -1.54
C GLY A 155 0.35 -8.63 -2.18
N VAL A 156 0.38 -8.27 -3.47
CA VAL A 156 -0.77 -7.73 -4.21
C VAL A 156 -0.80 -8.28 -5.63
N ASP A 157 -1.94 -8.15 -6.32
CA ASP A 157 -2.06 -8.57 -7.72
C ASP A 157 -1.66 -7.47 -8.69
N ILE A 158 -1.90 -6.21 -8.33
CA ILE A 158 -1.53 -5.02 -9.11
C ILE A 158 -1.07 -3.87 -8.23
N SER A 159 -0.19 -3.02 -8.75
CA SER A 159 0.34 -1.83 -8.06
C SER A 159 0.14 -0.57 -8.93
N PRO A 160 -1.05 0.05 -8.91
CA PRO A 160 -1.41 1.12 -9.85
C PRO A 160 -0.61 2.41 -9.71
N ILE A 161 -0.12 2.72 -8.50
CA ILE A 161 0.65 3.93 -8.23
C ILE A 161 2.16 3.67 -8.07
N ALA A 162 2.61 2.48 -8.47
CA ALA A 162 4.02 2.06 -8.35
C ALA A 162 5.03 2.94 -9.11
N ASP A 163 4.59 3.66 -10.13
CA ASP A 163 5.42 4.60 -10.89
C ASP A 163 5.21 6.07 -10.47
N CYS A 164 4.36 6.33 -9.48
CA CYS A 164 4.18 7.66 -8.91
C CYS A 164 5.16 7.88 -7.76
N THR A 165 5.88 9.00 -7.77
CA THR A 165 6.66 9.46 -6.61
C THR A 165 5.73 9.86 -5.47
N LYS A 166 6.25 10.02 -4.27
CA LYS A 166 5.42 10.47 -3.12
C LYS A 166 4.87 11.87 -3.34
N THR A 167 5.67 12.75 -3.92
CA THR A 167 5.24 14.11 -4.31
C THR A 167 4.06 14.04 -5.29
N GLU A 168 4.13 13.19 -6.32
CA GLU A 168 3.04 12.97 -7.26
C GLU A 168 1.80 12.36 -6.59
N VAL A 169 1.97 11.45 -5.62
CA VAL A 169 0.84 10.89 -4.86
C VAL A 169 0.06 11.98 -4.13
N TRP A 170 0.73 12.94 -3.49
CA TRP A 170 0.06 14.08 -2.84
C TRP A 170 -0.68 14.96 -3.86
N GLU A 171 -0.03 15.30 -4.99
CA GLU A 171 -0.66 16.09 -6.06
C GLU A 171 -1.91 15.42 -6.65
N LEU A 172 -1.82 14.11 -6.90
CA LEU A 172 -2.96 13.32 -7.41
C LEU A 172 -4.06 13.20 -6.37
N ALA A 173 -3.73 13.03 -5.09
CA ALA A 173 -4.68 12.94 -4.01
C ALA A 173 -5.46 14.26 -3.81
N GLU A 174 -4.78 15.41 -3.95
CA GLU A 174 -5.42 16.72 -3.91
C GLU A 174 -6.37 16.90 -5.12
N GLU A 175 -5.91 16.58 -6.32
CA GLU A 175 -6.69 16.72 -7.56
C GLU A 175 -7.93 15.81 -7.59
N ILE A 176 -7.83 14.57 -7.07
CA ILE A 176 -8.96 13.62 -7.07
C ILE A 176 -9.96 13.87 -5.94
N GLY A 177 -9.63 14.76 -4.99
CA GLY A 177 -10.51 15.19 -3.91
C GLY A 177 -10.43 14.34 -2.63
N VAL A 178 -9.28 13.71 -2.35
CA VAL A 178 -9.02 13.08 -1.03
C VAL A 178 -9.13 14.13 0.07
N ILE A 179 -9.69 13.76 1.21
CA ILE A 179 -9.89 14.67 2.35
C ILE A 179 -8.55 15.25 2.84
N LYS A 180 -8.55 16.57 3.09
CA LYS A 180 -7.33 17.34 3.41
C LYS A 180 -6.58 16.81 4.62
N ASP A 181 -7.29 16.30 5.62
CA ASP A 181 -6.67 15.76 6.84
C ASP A 181 -5.78 14.53 6.55
N ILE A 182 -6.15 13.71 5.55
CA ILE A 182 -5.31 12.60 5.09
C ILE A 182 -4.09 13.11 4.31
N ILE A 183 -4.28 14.11 3.43
CA ILE A 183 -3.18 14.68 2.63
C ILE A 183 -2.13 15.34 3.53
N SER A 184 -2.58 16.00 4.61
CA SER A 184 -1.69 16.70 5.55
C SER A 184 -1.12 15.81 6.66
N ALA A 185 -1.62 14.59 6.83
CA ALA A 185 -1.11 13.66 7.81
C ALA A 185 0.33 13.22 7.48
N ALA A 186 1.18 13.14 8.50
CA ALA A 186 2.54 12.62 8.30
C ALA A 186 2.49 11.15 7.88
N PRO A 187 3.24 10.75 6.83
CA PRO A 187 3.30 9.36 6.39
C PRO A 187 3.84 8.45 7.50
N THR A 188 3.18 7.31 7.68
CA THR A 188 3.59 6.28 8.64
C THR A 188 3.11 4.91 8.17
N ASP A 189 3.93 3.89 8.40
CA ASP A 189 3.60 2.49 8.08
C ASP A 189 2.54 1.89 9.02
N GLY A 190 2.24 2.58 10.15
CA GLY A 190 1.24 2.13 11.11
C GLY A 190 1.54 0.77 11.76
N LEU A 191 2.80 0.33 11.74
CA LEU A 191 3.23 -0.97 12.27
C LEU A 191 3.87 -0.87 13.66
N TRP A 192 4.08 0.35 14.18
CA TRP A 192 4.74 0.61 15.45
C TRP A 192 3.81 1.31 16.45
N ASP A 193 3.99 0.99 17.72
CA ASP A 193 3.14 1.54 18.79
C ASP A 193 3.58 2.98 19.19
N ASP A 194 4.75 3.46 18.74
CA ASP A 194 5.33 4.78 19.05
C ASP A 194 5.02 5.87 18.01
N SER A 195 4.19 5.59 17.04
CA SER A 195 3.74 6.55 16.00
C SER A 195 4.89 7.22 15.21
N ARG A 196 6.04 6.54 15.07
CA ARG A 196 7.15 7.05 14.25
C ARG A 196 6.71 7.25 12.80
N ASN A 197 7.20 8.32 12.16
CA ASN A 197 6.94 8.58 10.74
C ASN A 197 8.01 7.92 9.85
N ASP A 198 7.66 7.76 8.57
CA ASP A 198 8.51 7.07 7.61
C ASP A 198 9.83 7.80 7.36
N GLU A 199 9.82 9.14 7.24
CA GLU A 199 11.05 9.93 7.05
C GLU A 199 12.03 9.77 8.21
N SER A 200 11.52 9.68 9.46
CA SER A 200 12.39 9.45 10.63
C SER A 200 13.00 8.06 10.62
N GLN A 201 12.28 7.05 10.12
CA GLN A 201 12.78 5.67 9.98
C GLN A 201 13.82 5.57 8.86
N LEU A 202 13.59 6.25 7.73
CA LEU A 202 14.48 6.23 6.57
C LEU A 202 15.70 7.15 6.77
N GLY A 203 15.55 8.23 7.56
CA GLY A 203 16.59 9.23 7.78
C GLY A 203 16.83 10.15 6.59
N LEU A 204 15.89 10.20 5.64
CA LEU A 204 15.82 11.12 4.51
C LEU A 204 14.36 11.53 4.29
N SER A 205 14.13 12.77 3.85
CA SER A 205 12.81 13.19 3.41
C SER A 205 12.46 12.58 2.05
N TYR A 206 11.17 12.54 1.71
CA TYR A 206 10.73 12.03 0.40
C TYR A 206 11.37 12.79 -0.77
N LYS A 207 11.49 14.12 -0.68
CA LYS A 207 12.17 14.93 -1.69
C LYS A 207 13.64 14.54 -1.88
N GLN A 208 14.35 14.26 -0.78
CA GLN A 208 15.73 13.80 -0.83
C GLN A 208 15.86 12.39 -1.42
N LEU A 209 14.91 11.51 -1.12
CA LEU A 209 14.83 10.17 -1.70
C LEU A 209 14.56 10.25 -3.21
N GLU A 210 13.59 11.06 -3.64
CA GLU A 210 13.25 11.29 -5.05
C GLU A 210 14.46 11.86 -5.83
N GLU A 211 15.14 12.87 -5.26
CA GLU A 211 16.37 13.42 -5.85
C GLU A 211 17.46 12.35 -5.99
N ALA A 212 17.69 11.54 -4.95
CA ALA A 212 18.70 10.49 -4.98
C ALA A 212 18.38 9.36 -5.97
N MET A 213 17.09 9.07 -6.20
CA MET A 213 16.67 8.09 -7.20
C MET A 213 16.98 8.53 -8.62
N ASP A 214 16.85 9.83 -8.90
CA ASP A 214 17.04 10.38 -10.24
C ASP A 214 18.50 10.83 -10.51
N ASN A 215 19.25 11.19 -9.45
CA ASN A 215 20.60 11.74 -9.57
C ASN A 215 21.62 11.01 -8.67
N LYS A 216 22.43 10.14 -9.28
CA LYS A 216 23.51 9.43 -8.58
C LYS A 216 24.62 10.32 -8.02
N SER A 217 24.69 11.59 -8.46
CA SER A 217 25.64 12.58 -7.95
C SER A 217 25.06 13.40 -6.78
N SER A 218 23.83 13.16 -6.36
CA SER A 218 23.22 13.79 -5.20
C SER A 218 23.99 13.45 -3.93
N GLU A 219 24.09 14.40 -3.01
CA GLU A 219 24.66 14.16 -1.67
C GLU A 219 23.91 13.11 -0.88
N TYR A 220 22.62 12.88 -1.18
CA TYR A 220 21.76 11.88 -0.54
C TYR A 220 21.91 10.46 -1.11
N TYR A 221 22.59 10.30 -2.27
CA TYR A 221 22.67 9.02 -2.98
C TYR A 221 23.33 7.90 -2.17
N SER A 222 24.40 8.22 -1.42
CA SER A 222 25.08 7.23 -0.58
C SER A 222 24.11 6.65 0.48
N ARG A 223 23.37 7.51 1.17
CA ARG A 223 22.40 7.11 2.18
C ARG A 223 21.23 6.33 1.58
N TYR A 224 20.72 6.78 0.43
CA TYR A 224 19.69 6.07 -0.33
C TYR A 224 20.13 4.63 -0.66
N GLU A 225 21.35 4.44 -1.16
CA GLU A 225 21.88 3.11 -1.47
C GLU A 225 22.07 2.23 -0.22
N GLU A 226 22.46 2.80 0.92
CA GLU A 226 22.54 2.09 2.19
C GLU A 226 21.20 1.51 2.62
N ILE A 227 20.11 2.26 2.44
CA ILE A 227 18.75 1.81 2.76
C ILE A 227 18.29 0.76 1.75
N ARG A 228 18.53 1.01 0.45
CA ARG A 228 18.07 0.17 -0.66
C ARG A 228 18.73 -1.20 -0.71
N LYS A 229 20.05 -1.27 -0.57
CA LYS A 229 20.83 -2.51 -0.75
C LYS A 229 20.32 -3.71 0.05
N PRO A 230 20.02 -3.61 1.35
CA PRO A 230 19.49 -4.73 2.13
C PRO A 230 18.11 -5.20 1.65
N ASN A 231 17.36 -4.32 0.97
CA ASN A 231 15.98 -4.55 0.54
C ASN A 231 15.86 -5.05 -0.91
N LEU A 232 16.94 -5.02 -1.70
CA LEU A 232 16.90 -5.39 -3.13
C LEU A 232 16.29 -6.77 -3.39
N HIS A 233 16.55 -7.75 -2.51
CA HIS A 233 16.01 -9.11 -2.66
C HIS A 233 14.47 -9.17 -2.58
N LYS A 234 13.84 -8.17 -1.95
CA LYS A 234 12.37 -8.08 -1.88
C LYS A 234 11.76 -7.61 -3.21
N MET A 235 12.48 -6.73 -3.91
CA MET A 235 12.03 -6.07 -5.15
C MET A 235 12.24 -6.92 -6.40
N LYS A 236 13.09 -7.94 -6.33
CA LYS A 236 13.40 -8.83 -7.45
C LYS A 236 12.43 -10.00 -7.48
N PRO A 237 12.17 -10.58 -8.68
CA PRO A 237 11.48 -11.86 -8.79
C PRO A 237 12.13 -12.91 -7.87
N ILE A 238 11.34 -13.89 -7.45
CA ILE A 238 11.85 -14.99 -6.61
C ILE A 238 12.97 -15.71 -7.39
N PRO A 239 14.19 -15.82 -6.82
CA PRO A 239 15.27 -16.54 -7.47
C PRO A 239 14.90 -18.01 -7.69
N VAL A 240 15.16 -18.50 -8.90
CA VAL A 240 14.96 -19.91 -9.27
C VAL A 240 16.33 -20.55 -9.46
N CYS A 241 16.52 -21.75 -8.90
CA CYS A 241 17.70 -22.56 -9.21
C CYS A 241 17.55 -23.16 -10.61
N GLU A 242 18.28 -22.63 -11.58
CA GLU A 242 18.30 -23.18 -12.93
C GLU A 242 19.27 -24.35 -12.99
N ILE A 243 18.76 -25.55 -13.32
CA ILE A 243 19.58 -26.75 -13.50
C ILE A 243 20.13 -26.72 -14.93
N PRO A 244 21.47 -26.81 -15.11
CA PRO A 244 22.05 -26.90 -16.44
C PRO A 244 21.45 -28.08 -17.22
N LYS A 245 21.05 -27.84 -18.45
CA LYS A 245 20.66 -28.95 -19.38
C LYS A 245 21.92 -29.55 -19.94
N GLU A 246 22.08 -30.86 -19.81
CA GLU A 246 23.13 -31.62 -20.49
C GLU A 246 22.99 -31.55 -22.03
#